data_97c02fc55718e9675e1a43fa4a9d6ee5
#
_entry.id   97c02fc55718e9675e1a43fa4a9d6ee5
#
_cell.length_a   1.000
_cell.length_b   1.000
_cell.length_c   1.000
_cell.angle_alpha   90.00
_cell.angle_beta   90.00
_cell.angle_gamma   90.00
#
_symmetry.space_group_name_H-M   'P 1'
#
loop_
_entity.id
_entity.type
_entity.pdbx_description
1 polymer ?
#
loop_
_entity_poly.entity_id
_entity_poly.type
_entity_poly.pdbx_seq_one_letter_code
_entity_poly.pdbx_strand_id
1 'polypeptide(L)'
;MSVTKIAVLFGIVFFLGACIKKKEFDIVPALSFQSYEVFSSMQGSKSVPDSAYLTFSFQDGDGDLGSNDSTFMSLHMTYFEDRGNGFVRDSAVADAYVYVPKLTANGGGKGLEGTFTQILKPAPIIDFKSAYPYQWRIVMVDQAGHQSNIISTPAQSK
;
A
#
# COMPACT_ATOMS: atom_id res chain seq x y z
N MET A 1 61.05 -19.25 -31.38
CA MET A 1 59.72 -19.55 -30.78
C MET A 1 58.94 -18.27 -30.77
N SER A 2 57.81 -18.28 -31.46
CA SER A 2 57.07 -17.08 -31.92
C SER A 2 56.28 -16.41 -30.81
N VAL A 3 56.60 -15.14 -30.57
CA VAL A 3 55.93 -14.25 -29.57
C VAL A 3 54.52 -13.80 -30.01
N THR A 4 54.11 -14.24 -31.19
CA THR A 4 52.89 -13.80 -31.87
C THR A 4 51.59 -14.53 -31.42
N LYS A 5 51.67 -15.49 -30.52
CA LYS A 5 50.51 -16.27 -30.08
C LYS A 5 49.91 -15.84 -28.75
N ILE A 6 50.52 -14.90 -28.04
CA ILE A 6 50.02 -14.40 -26.72
C ILE A 6 49.15 -13.16 -26.84
N ALA A 7 49.20 -12.45 -27.97
CA ALA A 7 48.47 -11.19 -28.15
C ALA A 7 46.97 -11.36 -28.52
N VAL A 8 46.51 -12.55 -28.85
CA VAL A 8 45.11 -12.76 -29.30
C VAL A 8 44.18 -13.20 -28.16
N LEU A 9 44.71 -13.53 -26.99
CA LEU A 9 43.88 -14.00 -25.87
C LEU A 9 43.41 -12.88 -24.93
N PHE A 10 43.79 -11.61 -25.18
CA PHE A 10 43.45 -10.48 -24.30
C PHE A 10 42.36 -9.55 -24.86
N GLY A 11 41.76 -9.91 -25.99
CA GLY A 11 40.81 -9.05 -26.72
C GLY A 11 39.35 -9.33 -26.55
N ILE A 12 38.89 -10.28 -25.73
CA ILE A 12 37.48 -10.65 -25.59
C ILE A 12 37.09 -10.65 -24.10
N VAL A 13 37.33 -9.53 -23.42
CA VAL A 13 36.48 -9.15 -22.29
C VAL A 13 35.34 -8.33 -22.88
N PHE A 14 34.38 -9.02 -23.45
CA PHE A 14 33.12 -8.46 -23.82
C PHE A 14 32.49 -7.95 -22.53
N PHE A 15 32.53 -6.64 -22.33
CA PHE A 15 31.68 -5.92 -21.40
C PHE A 15 30.23 -6.23 -21.80
N LEU A 16 29.66 -7.29 -21.23
CA LEU A 16 28.24 -7.46 -21.11
C LEU A 16 27.79 -6.40 -20.09
N GLY A 17 27.73 -5.17 -20.54
CA GLY A 17 26.97 -4.12 -19.89
C GLY A 17 25.53 -4.59 -19.89
N ALA A 18 25.16 -5.35 -18.87
CA ALA A 18 23.77 -5.61 -18.57
C ALA A 18 23.13 -4.25 -18.33
N CYS A 19 22.50 -3.68 -19.35
CA CYS A 19 21.56 -2.58 -19.17
C CYS A 19 20.47 -3.11 -18.25
N ILE A 20 20.60 -2.85 -16.94
CA ILE A 20 19.52 -3.03 -16.00
C ILE A 20 18.46 -2.04 -16.46
N LYS A 21 17.45 -2.53 -17.18
CA LYS A 21 16.28 -1.73 -17.53
C LYS A 21 15.69 -1.25 -16.22
N LYS A 22 15.77 0.07 -16.00
CA LYS A 22 15.11 0.70 -14.87
C LYS A 22 13.62 0.42 -15.03
N LYS A 23 13.01 -0.18 -14.02
CA LYS A 23 11.57 -0.43 -14.00
C LYS A 23 10.88 0.94 -13.94
N GLU A 24 10.10 1.24 -14.96
CA GLU A 24 9.29 2.44 -15.01
C GLU A 24 7.89 2.07 -14.55
N PHE A 25 7.36 2.81 -13.58
CA PHE A 25 5.99 2.70 -13.11
C PHE A 25 5.17 3.85 -13.68
N ASP A 26 3.85 3.67 -13.71
CA ASP A 26 2.91 4.75 -14.00
C ASP A 26 3.00 5.80 -12.88
N ILE A 27 2.79 7.08 -13.23
CA ILE A 27 2.68 8.17 -12.25
C ILE A 27 1.40 8.07 -11.41
N VAL A 28 0.40 7.31 -11.89
CA VAL A 28 -0.79 6.99 -11.10
C VAL A 28 -0.44 5.86 -10.16
N PRO A 29 -0.62 6.03 -8.83
CA PRO A 29 -0.29 5.01 -7.87
C PRO A 29 -1.07 3.71 -8.09
N ALA A 30 -0.42 2.57 -7.92
CA ALA A 30 -1.05 1.26 -7.97
C ALA A 30 -0.89 0.53 -6.63
N LEU A 31 -1.99 0.01 -6.09
CA LEU A 31 -2.02 -0.73 -4.83
C LEU A 31 -2.37 -2.19 -5.05
N SER A 32 -1.80 -3.08 -4.21
CA SER A 32 -2.19 -4.48 -4.08
C SER A 32 -2.37 -4.83 -2.62
N PHE A 33 -3.56 -5.31 -2.27
CA PHE A 33 -3.90 -5.74 -0.92
C PHE A 33 -3.03 -6.93 -0.49
N GLN A 34 -2.57 -6.93 0.78
CA GLN A 34 -1.79 -8.01 1.38
C GLN A 34 -2.52 -8.62 2.57
N SER A 35 -2.76 -7.83 3.62
CA SER A 35 -3.46 -8.30 4.81
C SER A 35 -4.23 -7.19 5.51
N TYR A 36 -5.23 -7.60 6.29
CA TYR A 36 -5.96 -6.77 7.22
C TYR A 36 -6.22 -7.57 8.50
N GLU A 37 -5.59 -7.16 9.58
CA GLU A 37 -5.61 -7.89 10.84
C GLU A 37 -6.15 -6.98 11.95
N VAL A 38 -7.15 -7.47 12.68
CA VAL A 38 -7.75 -6.73 13.81
C VAL A 38 -7.23 -7.32 15.11
N PHE A 39 -6.71 -6.47 15.96
CA PHE A 39 -6.26 -6.82 17.30
C PHE A 39 -7.27 -6.33 18.32
N SER A 40 -7.42 -7.11 19.38
CA SER A 40 -8.37 -6.83 20.45
C SER A 40 -7.66 -6.82 21.80
N SER A 41 -8.10 -5.94 22.68
CA SER A 41 -7.69 -5.93 24.08
C SER A 41 -8.85 -6.32 24.99
N MET A 42 -8.52 -6.76 26.20
CA MET A 42 -9.52 -7.09 27.20
C MET A 42 -9.93 -5.82 27.95
N GLN A 43 -11.24 -5.51 27.88
CA GLN A 43 -11.85 -4.45 28.71
C GLN A 43 -12.80 -5.12 29.72
N GLY A 44 -12.27 -5.39 30.90
CA GLY A 44 -12.95 -6.25 31.88
C GLY A 44 -13.04 -7.68 31.38
N SER A 45 -14.25 -8.22 31.24
CA SER A 45 -14.51 -9.57 30.70
C SER A 45 -14.79 -9.61 29.19
N LYS A 46 -14.73 -8.48 28.49
CA LYS A 46 -15.05 -8.38 27.06
C LYS A 46 -13.77 -8.17 26.24
N SER A 47 -13.65 -8.91 25.15
CA SER A 47 -12.68 -8.63 24.09
C SER A 47 -13.20 -7.50 23.20
N VAL A 48 -12.44 -6.42 23.07
CA VAL A 48 -12.81 -5.25 22.28
C VAL A 48 -11.69 -4.98 21.26
N PRO A 49 -12.01 -4.86 19.97
CA PRO A 49 -11.00 -4.44 18.99
C PRO A 49 -10.42 -3.09 19.37
N ASP A 50 -9.11 -2.94 19.34
CA ASP A 50 -8.41 -1.69 19.71
C ASP A 50 -7.54 -1.12 18.60
N SER A 51 -7.09 -1.98 17.69
CA SER A 51 -6.27 -1.59 16.56
C SER A 51 -6.47 -2.51 15.37
N ALA A 52 -6.12 -2.03 14.17
CA ALA A 52 -6.04 -2.86 13.00
C ALA A 52 -4.78 -2.54 12.20
N TYR A 53 -4.19 -3.55 11.59
CA TYR A 53 -3.04 -3.45 10.72
C TYR A 53 -3.48 -3.71 9.28
N LEU A 54 -3.38 -2.69 8.46
CA LEU A 54 -3.64 -2.77 7.03
C LEU A 54 -2.30 -2.81 6.30
N THR A 55 -2.02 -3.90 5.61
CA THR A 55 -0.81 -4.06 4.80
C THR A 55 -1.16 -4.14 3.32
N PHE A 56 -0.44 -3.38 2.52
CA PHE A 56 -0.55 -3.38 1.06
C PHE A 56 0.80 -3.12 0.42
N SER A 57 0.99 -3.61 -0.79
CA SER A 57 2.10 -3.19 -1.64
C SER A 57 1.65 -2.04 -2.54
N PHE A 58 2.62 -1.22 -2.94
CA PHE A 58 2.38 -0.06 -3.79
C PHE A 58 3.46 0.06 -4.87
N GLN A 59 3.09 0.72 -5.96
CA GLN A 59 3.98 1.19 -7.02
C GLN A 59 3.55 2.60 -7.41
N ASP A 60 4.53 3.47 -7.68
CA ASP A 60 4.29 4.87 -8.02
C ASP A 60 5.48 5.40 -8.83
N GLY A 61 5.21 6.04 -9.98
CA GLY A 61 6.24 6.38 -10.97
C GLY A 61 7.01 7.64 -10.69
N ASP A 62 6.44 8.64 -10.05
CA ASP A 62 7.10 9.92 -9.76
C ASP A 62 7.56 10.05 -8.31
N GLY A 63 7.13 9.10 -7.45
CA GLY A 63 7.68 8.95 -6.11
C GLY A 63 7.15 9.97 -5.11
N ASP A 64 5.92 10.39 -5.26
CA ASP A 64 5.31 11.42 -4.41
C ASP A 64 4.22 10.88 -3.47
N LEU A 65 4.18 9.55 -3.24
CA LEU A 65 3.29 8.92 -2.27
C LEU A 65 3.59 9.32 -0.83
N GLY A 66 2.52 9.60 -0.09
CA GLY A 66 2.60 10.10 1.28
C GLY A 66 3.14 11.54 1.34
N SER A 67 3.24 12.10 2.54
CA SER A 67 3.66 13.49 2.70
C SER A 67 4.47 13.71 3.99
N ASN A 68 5.29 14.76 4.01
CA ASN A 68 5.88 15.30 5.24
C ASN A 68 4.89 16.23 5.98
N ASP A 69 3.85 16.68 5.30
CA ASP A 69 2.77 17.45 5.90
C ASP A 69 1.72 16.52 6.49
N SER A 70 1.63 16.48 7.82
CA SER A 70 0.70 15.62 8.55
C SER A 70 -0.78 16.00 8.37
N THR A 71 -1.07 17.11 7.73
CA THR A 71 -2.45 17.51 7.38
C THR A 71 -2.91 16.87 6.06
N PHE A 72 -1.98 16.38 5.25
CA PHE A 72 -2.28 15.69 3.99
C PHE A 72 -2.65 14.22 4.26
N MET A 73 -3.94 13.92 4.19
CA MET A 73 -4.48 12.59 4.44
C MET A 73 -4.51 11.79 3.14
N SER A 74 -3.44 11.05 2.86
CA SER A 74 -3.27 10.36 1.58
C SER A 74 -3.99 9.01 1.47
N LEU A 75 -4.38 8.38 2.58
CA LEU A 75 -5.10 7.11 2.57
C LEU A 75 -6.57 7.34 2.92
N HIS A 76 -7.44 7.01 1.99
CA HIS A 76 -8.89 7.16 2.13
C HIS A 76 -9.54 5.78 2.26
N MET A 77 -10.34 5.58 3.28
CA MET A 77 -11.03 4.33 3.57
C MET A 77 -12.52 4.55 3.66
N THR A 78 -13.28 3.84 2.84
CA THR A 78 -14.74 3.91 2.81
C THR A 78 -15.34 2.59 3.27
N TYR A 79 -16.33 2.66 4.14
CA TYR A 79 -17.01 1.49 4.70
C TYR A 79 -18.11 0.97 3.79
N PHE A 80 -18.14 -0.35 3.62
CA PHE A 80 -19.17 -1.08 2.88
C PHE A 80 -19.70 -2.24 3.70
N GLU A 81 -21.00 -2.51 3.58
CA GLU A 81 -21.71 -3.53 4.34
C GLU A 81 -22.54 -4.41 3.39
N ASP A 82 -22.57 -5.73 3.65
CA ASP A 82 -23.40 -6.68 2.87
C ASP A 82 -24.64 -7.07 3.67
N ARG A 83 -25.79 -6.55 3.25
CA ARG A 83 -27.11 -6.87 3.81
C ARG A 83 -27.82 -7.98 3.04
N GLY A 84 -27.08 -8.78 2.29
CA GLY A 84 -27.60 -9.92 1.51
C GLY A 84 -27.72 -9.68 0.00
N ASN A 85 -27.37 -8.47 -0.47
CA ASN A 85 -27.40 -8.11 -1.89
C ASN A 85 -26.03 -7.61 -2.40
N GLY A 86 -24.95 -8.00 -1.71
CA GLY A 86 -23.60 -7.55 -1.95
C GLY A 86 -23.23 -6.29 -1.17
N PHE A 87 -21.95 -5.90 -1.27
CA PHE A 87 -21.39 -4.80 -0.49
C PHE A 87 -21.84 -3.43 -1.00
N VAL A 88 -22.59 -2.70 -0.18
CA VAL A 88 -23.08 -1.34 -0.45
C VAL A 88 -22.48 -0.38 0.56
N ARG A 89 -22.11 0.83 0.12
CA ARG A 89 -21.63 1.88 1.03
C ARG A 89 -22.71 2.23 2.04
N ASP A 90 -22.35 2.22 3.32
CA ASP A 90 -23.19 2.76 4.38
C ASP A 90 -22.78 4.21 4.65
N SER A 91 -23.63 5.16 4.24
CA SER A 91 -23.38 6.59 4.41
C SER A 91 -23.53 7.06 5.87
N ALA A 92 -24.04 6.23 6.76
CA ALA A 92 -24.09 6.53 8.20
C ALA A 92 -22.71 6.37 8.86
N VAL A 93 -21.79 5.66 8.19
CA VAL A 93 -20.42 5.50 8.64
C VAL A 93 -19.54 6.51 7.90
N ALA A 94 -18.87 7.37 8.66
CA ALA A 94 -17.97 8.36 8.09
C ALA A 94 -16.75 7.67 7.42
N ASP A 95 -16.31 8.23 6.29
CA ASP A 95 -15.05 7.82 5.68
C ASP A 95 -13.89 8.12 6.63
N ALA A 96 -12.90 7.25 6.66
CA ALA A 96 -11.67 7.47 7.40
C ALA A 96 -10.58 7.99 6.46
N TYR A 97 -9.93 9.06 6.88
CA TYR A 97 -8.81 9.68 6.18
C TYR A 97 -7.57 9.54 7.06
N VAL A 98 -6.52 8.96 6.53
CA VAL A 98 -5.33 8.60 7.31
C VAL A 98 -4.10 9.25 6.70
N TYR A 99 -3.30 9.85 7.57
CA TYR A 99 -1.99 10.35 7.20
C TYR A 99 -1.03 9.19 6.93
N VAL A 100 -0.33 9.26 5.80
CA VAL A 100 0.79 8.37 5.49
C VAL A 100 2.04 9.23 5.35
N PRO A 101 3.11 8.95 6.12
CA PRO A 101 4.36 9.69 5.98
C PRO A 101 4.93 9.51 4.57
N LYS A 102 5.73 10.47 4.12
CA LYS A 102 6.35 10.40 2.80
C LYS A 102 7.14 9.10 2.66
N LEU A 103 6.76 8.33 1.67
CA LEU A 103 7.46 7.09 1.33
C LEU A 103 8.71 7.45 0.51
N THR A 104 9.81 6.75 0.75
CA THR A 104 11.08 6.99 0.06
C THR A 104 11.55 5.70 -0.61
N ALA A 105 12.01 5.82 -1.86
CA ALA A 105 12.59 4.68 -2.56
C ALA A 105 13.94 4.28 -1.95
N ASN A 106 14.15 3.01 -1.79
CA ASN A 106 15.48 2.45 -1.56
C ASN A 106 16.20 2.35 -2.92
N GLY A 107 16.84 3.45 -3.36
CA GLY A 107 17.57 3.47 -4.63
C GLY A 107 17.28 4.71 -5.47
N GLY A 108 18.25 5.28 -6.13
CA GLY A 108 18.23 6.57 -6.83
C GLY A 108 17.33 6.69 -8.08
N GLY A 109 16.15 6.10 -8.05
CA GLY A 109 15.10 6.19 -9.05
C GLY A 109 14.00 7.19 -8.68
N LYS A 110 13.21 7.66 -9.66
CA LYS A 110 12.03 8.48 -9.39
C LYS A 110 10.87 7.62 -8.87
N GLY A 111 10.71 6.38 -9.36
CA GLY A 111 9.62 5.51 -8.99
C GLY A 111 9.80 4.85 -7.62
N LEU A 112 8.70 4.66 -6.92
CA LEU A 112 8.59 3.98 -5.64
C LEU A 112 7.93 2.61 -5.82
N GLU A 113 8.45 1.60 -5.15
CA GLU A 113 7.74 0.34 -4.92
C GLU A 113 8.08 -0.19 -3.53
N GLY A 114 7.13 -0.86 -2.91
CA GLY A 114 7.34 -1.44 -1.61
C GLY A 114 6.06 -1.98 -0.99
N THR A 115 6.18 -2.34 0.29
CA THR A 115 5.06 -2.74 1.14
C THR A 115 4.96 -1.78 2.30
N PHE A 116 3.75 -1.39 2.64
CA PHE A 116 3.46 -0.48 3.72
C PHE A 116 2.42 -1.08 4.65
N THR A 117 2.63 -0.96 5.96
CA THR A 117 1.65 -1.34 6.98
C THR A 117 1.20 -0.11 7.72
N GLN A 118 -0.09 0.21 7.57
CA GLN A 118 -0.75 1.28 8.31
C GLN A 118 -1.37 0.71 9.58
N ILE A 119 -0.98 1.29 10.71
CA ILE A 119 -1.60 0.99 12.00
C ILE A 119 -2.76 1.96 12.21
N LEU A 120 -3.95 1.44 12.36
CA LEU A 120 -5.17 2.18 12.62
C LEU A 120 -5.47 2.14 14.11
N LYS A 121 -5.42 3.30 14.79
CA LYS A 121 -5.70 3.44 16.25
C LYS A 121 -6.40 4.76 16.56
N PRO A 122 -7.43 4.78 17.37
CA PRO A 122 -8.36 3.67 17.56
C PRO A 122 -8.92 3.28 16.21
N ALA A 123 -9.14 2.02 16.01
CA ALA A 123 -9.69 1.62 14.73
C ALA A 123 -11.01 2.38 14.53
N PRO A 124 -11.27 3.02 13.38
CA PRO A 124 -12.62 3.47 13.05
C PRO A 124 -13.64 2.32 13.08
N ILE A 125 -13.16 1.16 13.33
CA ILE A 125 -13.71 -0.18 13.33
C ILE A 125 -14.32 -0.56 14.69
N ILE A 126 -13.94 0.11 15.79
CA ILE A 126 -14.20 -0.40 17.17
C ILE A 126 -15.68 -0.36 17.53
N ASP A 127 -16.40 0.64 17.06
CA ASP A 127 -17.79 0.86 17.47
C ASP A 127 -18.83 0.32 16.50
N PHE A 128 -18.41 -0.39 15.45
CA PHE A 128 -19.36 -0.95 14.51
C PHE A 128 -20.12 -2.13 15.12
N LYS A 129 -21.32 -1.83 15.58
CA LYS A 129 -22.33 -2.79 15.94
C LYS A 129 -23.04 -3.37 14.71
N SER A 130 -22.38 -3.38 13.54
CA SER A 130 -22.99 -3.98 12.37
C SER A 130 -23.28 -5.45 12.64
N ALA A 131 -24.51 -5.87 12.37
CA ALA A 131 -24.93 -7.26 12.36
C ALA A 131 -24.54 -7.96 11.04
N TYR A 132 -24.00 -7.22 10.09
CA TYR A 132 -23.75 -7.67 8.73
C TYR A 132 -22.24 -7.76 8.46
N PRO A 133 -21.80 -8.62 7.53
CA PRO A 133 -20.44 -8.61 7.04
C PRO A 133 -20.07 -7.24 6.46
N TYR A 134 -18.87 -6.79 6.71
CA TYR A 134 -18.39 -5.51 6.22
C TYR A 134 -16.99 -5.61 5.61
N GLN A 135 -16.64 -4.63 4.79
CA GLN A 135 -15.30 -4.44 4.24
C GLN A 135 -14.95 -2.96 4.12
N TRP A 136 -13.67 -2.68 4.12
CA TRP A 136 -13.14 -1.36 3.75
C TRP A 136 -12.71 -1.37 2.30
N ARG A 137 -13.08 -0.32 1.56
CA ARG A 137 -12.50 0.02 0.27
C ARG A 137 -11.52 1.16 0.47
N ILE A 138 -10.35 1.00 -0.10
CA ILE A 138 -9.19 1.82 0.20
C ILE A 138 -8.63 2.37 -1.10
N VAL A 139 -8.38 3.67 -1.11
CA VAL A 139 -7.71 4.41 -2.20
C VAL A 139 -6.58 5.21 -1.58
N MET A 140 -5.47 5.31 -2.28
CA MET A 140 -4.39 6.21 -1.93
C MET A 140 -4.35 7.38 -2.92
N VAL A 141 -4.12 8.59 -2.41
CA VAL A 141 -3.97 9.81 -3.21
C VAL A 141 -2.53 10.29 -3.03
N ASP A 142 -1.84 10.56 -4.14
CA ASP A 142 -0.50 11.15 -4.14
C ASP A 142 -0.53 12.68 -3.95
N GLN A 143 0.65 13.30 -3.88
CA GLN A 143 0.73 14.75 -3.70
C GLN A 143 0.33 15.54 -4.96
N ALA A 144 0.35 14.90 -6.15
CA ALA A 144 -0.14 15.48 -7.41
C ALA A 144 -1.67 15.38 -7.54
N GLY A 145 -2.34 14.57 -6.69
CA GLY A 145 -3.78 14.36 -6.68
C GLY A 145 -4.25 13.19 -7.52
N HIS A 146 -3.34 12.34 -8.02
CA HIS A 146 -3.73 11.10 -8.69
C HIS A 146 -4.27 10.09 -7.66
N GLN A 147 -5.30 9.36 -8.05
CA GLN A 147 -5.90 8.34 -7.21
C GLN A 147 -5.49 6.95 -7.70
N SER A 148 -5.10 6.10 -6.77
CA SER A 148 -4.80 4.71 -7.04
C SER A 148 -6.04 3.91 -7.47
N ASN A 149 -5.82 2.67 -7.91
CA ASN A 149 -6.89 1.68 -7.94
C ASN A 149 -7.45 1.43 -6.53
N ILE A 150 -8.69 0.94 -6.48
CA ILE A 150 -9.34 0.54 -5.23
C ILE A 150 -8.83 -0.84 -4.82
N ILE A 151 -8.40 -0.98 -3.57
CA ILE A 151 -8.21 -2.27 -2.91
C ILE A 151 -9.29 -2.46 -1.83
N SER A 152 -9.64 -3.71 -1.53
CA SER A 152 -10.67 -4.02 -0.53
C SER A 152 -10.10 -4.99 0.51
N THR A 153 -10.47 -4.79 1.77
CA THR A 153 -10.22 -5.81 2.80
C THR A 153 -11.10 -7.04 2.53
N PRO A 154 -10.72 -8.21 3.02
CA PRO A 154 -11.65 -9.32 3.13
C PRO A 154 -12.88 -8.92 3.93
N ALA A 155 -13.99 -9.59 3.67
CA ALA A 155 -15.19 -9.43 4.50
C ALA A 155 -14.86 -9.78 5.95
N GLN A 156 -15.20 -8.87 6.86
CA GLN A 156 -15.10 -9.08 8.29
C GLN A 156 -16.50 -9.40 8.81
N SER A 157 -16.58 -10.39 9.67
CA SER A 157 -17.79 -10.70 10.45
C SER A 157 -17.48 -10.62 11.94
N LYS A 158 -18.46 -10.33 12.75
CA LYS A 158 -18.34 -10.44 14.21
C LYS A 158 -18.34 -11.89 14.66
#